data_8fb5a61a5b94ee4538042e1711c0b39c
#
_entry.id   8fb5a61a5b94ee4538042e1711c0b39c
#
_cell.length_a   1.000
_cell.length_b   1.000
_cell.length_c   1.000
_cell.angle_alpha   90.00
_cell.angle_beta   90.00
_cell.angle_gamma   90.00
#
_symmetry.space_group_name_H-M   'P 1'
#
loop_
_entity.id
_entity.type
_entity.pdbx_description
1 polymer ?
#
loop_
_entity_poly.entity_id
_entity_poly.type
_entity_poly.pdbx_seq_one_letter_code
_entity_poly.pdbx_strand_id
1 'polypeptide(L)'
;MIMREICLARMDRTRPVVVLTREVFRQVMTKVTVAPVTSTIKGLCSEVRVGKANGLDHESAIALDNVLTIPVDRLGRSIGFLTPDQEKALARAFVMAYDLELPV
;
A
#
# COMPACT_ATOMS: atom_id res chain seq x y z
N MET A 1 5.24 -16.53 1.15
CA MET A 1 4.52 -15.25 1.29
C MET A 1 4.72 -14.41 0.04
N ILE A 2 3.63 -13.92 -0.53
CA ILE A 2 3.71 -13.04 -1.70
C ILE A 2 3.82 -11.60 -1.21
N MET A 3 4.87 -10.90 -1.66
CA MET A 3 5.07 -9.49 -1.29
C MET A 3 4.11 -8.62 -2.06
N ARG A 4 3.53 -7.63 -1.39
CA ARG A 4 2.61 -6.70 -2.04
C ARG A 4 3.34 -5.80 -3.01
N GLU A 5 2.65 -5.53 -4.11
CA GLU A 5 3.15 -4.74 -5.21
C GLU A 5 2.90 -3.26 -4.97
N ILE A 6 3.86 -2.44 -5.38
CA ILE A 6 3.70 -0.98 -5.45
C ILE A 6 3.51 -0.63 -6.91
N CYS A 7 2.39 0.00 -7.22
CA CYS A 7 2.03 0.41 -8.58
C CYS A 7 1.82 1.90 -8.64
N LEU A 8 1.96 2.47 -9.83
CA LEU A 8 1.45 3.81 -10.08
C LEU A 8 -0.06 3.71 -10.30
N ALA A 9 -0.80 4.69 -9.78
CA ALA A 9 -2.25 4.73 -9.93
C ALA A 9 -2.66 6.12 -10.42
N ARG A 10 -3.61 6.15 -11.35
CA ARG A 10 -4.18 7.40 -11.84
C ARG A 10 -5.36 7.79 -10.95
N MET A 11 -5.20 8.89 -10.22
CA MET A 11 -6.23 9.47 -9.38
C MET A 11 -6.44 10.92 -9.82
N ASP A 12 -6.38 11.89 -8.91
CA ASP A 12 -6.31 13.29 -9.31
C ASP A 12 -5.04 13.57 -10.12
N ARG A 13 -3.99 12.82 -9.80
CA ARG A 13 -2.73 12.75 -10.56
C ARG A 13 -2.16 11.36 -10.35
N THR A 14 -1.10 11.02 -11.08
CA THR A 14 -0.44 9.72 -10.94
C THR A 14 0.34 9.66 -9.63
N ARG A 15 0.06 8.67 -8.80
CA ARG A 15 0.70 8.49 -7.50
C ARG A 15 1.06 7.02 -7.27
N PRO A 16 2.13 6.74 -6.51
CA PRO A 16 2.38 5.36 -6.10
C PRO A 16 1.39 4.91 -5.03
N VAL A 17 0.97 3.67 -5.14
CA VAL A 17 0.07 3.04 -4.16
C VAL A 17 0.53 1.62 -3.90
N VAL A 18 0.24 1.10 -2.71
CA VAL A 18 0.42 -0.32 -2.37
C VAL A 18 -0.91 -1.02 -2.60
N VAL A 19 -0.90 -2.10 -3.37
CA VAL A 19 -2.12 -2.87 -3.65
C VAL A 19 -2.38 -3.78 -2.46
N LEU A 20 -3.53 -3.60 -1.83
CA LEU A 20 -3.92 -4.36 -0.63
C LEU A 20 -4.79 -5.55 -0.98
N THR A 21 -5.57 -5.47 -2.06
CA THR A 21 -6.41 -6.58 -2.51
C THR A 21 -5.52 -7.78 -2.85
N ARG A 22 -5.92 -8.96 -2.40
CA ARG A 22 -5.19 -10.19 -2.65
C ARG A 22 -5.04 -10.40 -4.16
N GLU A 23 -3.84 -10.77 -4.57
CA GLU A 23 -3.52 -10.91 -5.99
C GLU A 23 -4.47 -11.89 -6.71
N VAL A 24 -4.81 -13.00 -6.06
CA VAL A 24 -5.69 -14.01 -6.63
C VAL A 24 -7.06 -13.44 -7.00
N PHE A 25 -7.52 -12.41 -6.29
CA PHE A 25 -8.81 -11.77 -6.58
C PHE A 25 -8.73 -10.63 -7.57
N ARG A 26 -7.53 -10.08 -7.82
CA ARG A 26 -7.38 -8.93 -8.73
C ARG A 26 -7.83 -9.22 -10.15
N GLN A 27 -7.69 -10.48 -10.57
CA GLN A 27 -8.02 -10.88 -11.94
C GLN A 27 -9.52 -10.96 -12.20
N VAL A 28 -10.32 -11.10 -11.14
CA VAL A 28 -11.77 -11.26 -11.27
C VAL A 28 -12.56 -10.05 -10.75
N MET A 29 -11.88 -9.11 -10.10
CA MET A 29 -12.53 -7.94 -9.52
C MET A 29 -12.38 -6.74 -10.44
N THR A 30 -13.40 -5.88 -10.45
CA THR A 30 -13.37 -4.64 -11.22
C THR A 30 -12.77 -3.48 -10.43
N LYS A 31 -12.59 -3.67 -9.12
CA LYS A 31 -12.04 -2.66 -8.21
C LYS A 31 -10.98 -3.29 -7.33
N VAL A 32 -10.02 -2.47 -6.90
CA VAL A 32 -8.96 -2.88 -5.98
C VAL A 32 -8.84 -1.87 -4.85
N THR A 33 -8.46 -2.37 -3.66
CA THR A 33 -8.21 -1.52 -2.50
C THR A 33 -6.71 -1.25 -2.43
N VAL A 34 -6.36 0.02 -2.25
CA VAL A 34 -4.97 0.45 -2.25
C VAL A 34 -4.72 1.40 -1.08
N ALA A 35 -3.46 1.48 -0.66
CA ALA A 35 -3.00 2.46 0.31
C ALA A 35 -2.05 3.43 -0.40
N PRO A 36 -2.29 4.75 -0.30
CA PRO A 36 -1.42 5.71 -0.97
C PRO A 36 -0.05 5.79 -0.30
N VAL A 37 0.96 6.04 -1.12
CA VAL A 37 2.33 6.28 -0.66
C VAL A 37 2.58 7.79 -0.77
N THR A 38 3.00 8.40 0.33
CA THR A 38 3.22 9.85 0.40
C THR A 38 4.65 10.16 0.79
N SER A 39 5.20 11.23 0.22
CA SER A 39 6.51 11.75 0.63
C SER A 39 6.40 12.60 1.90
N THR A 40 5.19 12.95 2.33
CA THR A 40 4.97 13.68 3.57
C THR A 40 4.85 12.68 4.71
N ILE A 41 5.95 12.45 5.42
CA ILE A 41 6.01 11.48 6.52
C ILE A 41 5.67 12.19 7.82
N LYS A 42 4.63 11.69 8.52
CA LYS A 42 4.19 12.27 9.79
C LYS A 42 4.67 11.50 11.01
N GLY A 43 5.20 10.31 10.81
CA GLY A 43 5.70 9.47 11.92
C GLY A 43 4.58 8.80 12.71
N LEU A 44 3.43 8.57 12.09
CA LEU A 44 2.28 7.93 12.76
C LEU A 44 2.47 6.42 12.82
N CYS A 45 1.86 5.78 13.83
CA CYS A 45 1.90 4.32 13.96
C CYS A 45 1.11 3.61 12.85
N SER A 46 0.28 4.34 12.11
CA SER A 46 -0.45 3.84 10.94
C SER A 46 0.32 4.00 9.63
N GLU A 47 1.58 4.42 9.69
CA GLU A 47 2.44 4.57 8.52
C GLU A 47 3.49 3.47 8.47
N VAL A 48 3.86 3.08 7.24
CA VAL A 48 4.97 2.14 6.99
C VAL A 48 6.00 2.82 6.11
N ARG A 49 7.26 2.84 6.56
CA ARG A 49 8.35 3.49 5.82
C ARG A 49 8.75 2.64 4.63
N VAL A 50 8.87 3.30 3.50
CA VAL A 50 9.31 2.71 2.22
C VAL A 50 10.25 3.69 1.53
N GLY A 51 10.96 3.25 0.51
CA GLY A 51 11.90 4.10 -0.17
C GLY A 51 12.50 3.48 -1.41
N LYS A 52 13.78 3.78 -1.66
CA LYS A 52 14.45 3.37 -2.90
C LYS A 52 14.50 1.86 -3.09
N ALA A 53 14.60 1.10 -2.00
CA ALA A 53 14.58 -0.36 -2.07
C ALA A 53 13.27 -0.90 -2.62
N ASN A 54 12.22 -0.10 -2.64
CA ASN A 54 10.88 -0.46 -3.11
C ASN A 54 10.56 0.17 -4.47
N GLY A 55 11.54 0.73 -5.16
CA GLY A 55 11.34 1.35 -6.46
C GLY A 55 10.86 2.80 -6.42
N LEU A 56 10.91 3.44 -5.26
CA LEU A 56 10.53 4.84 -5.10
C LEU A 56 11.75 5.75 -5.24
N ASP A 57 11.52 7.02 -5.62
CA ASP A 57 12.60 7.98 -5.83
C ASP A 57 13.21 8.47 -4.52
N HIS A 58 12.44 8.49 -3.44
CA HIS A 58 12.89 9.01 -2.15
C HIS A 58 12.11 8.38 -1.02
N GLU A 59 12.54 8.67 0.21
CA GLU A 59 11.89 8.16 1.42
C GLU A 59 10.44 8.61 1.47
N SER A 60 9.56 7.65 1.77
CA SER A 60 8.12 7.85 1.76
C SER A 60 7.47 7.00 2.84
N ALA A 61 6.17 7.13 2.98
CA ALA A 61 5.39 6.31 3.92
C ALA A 61 4.10 5.84 3.25
N ILE A 62 3.72 4.61 3.55
CA ILE A 62 2.40 4.08 3.20
C ILE A 62 1.43 4.62 4.23
N ALA A 63 0.38 5.32 3.80
CA ALA A 63 -0.61 5.93 4.69
C ALA A 63 -1.82 5.02 4.81
N LEU A 64 -1.86 4.18 5.85
CA LEU A 64 -2.97 3.25 6.04
C LEU A 64 -4.24 3.92 6.54
N ASP A 65 -4.14 5.16 7.02
CA ASP A 65 -5.34 5.95 7.37
C ASP A 65 -6.14 6.38 6.14
N ASN A 66 -5.54 6.32 4.95
CA ASN A 66 -6.14 6.85 3.73
C ASN A 66 -6.40 5.77 2.68
N VAL A 67 -6.66 4.55 3.12
CA VAL A 67 -6.99 3.43 2.22
C VAL A 67 -8.23 3.77 1.41
N LEU A 68 -8.20 3.44 0.12
CA LEU A 68 -9.33 3.69 -0.78
C LEU A 68 -9.45 2.57 -1.81
N THR A 69 -10.63 2.48 -2.40
CA THR A 69 -10.92 1.48 -3.44
C THR A 69 -11.10 2.21 -4.76
N ILE A 70 -10.37 1.76 -5.78
CA ILE A 70 -10.37 2.39 -7.10
C ILE A 70 -10.70 1.35 -8.17
N PRO A 71 -11.21 1.80 -9.35
CA PRO A 71 -11.35 0.89 -10.48
C PRO A 71 -9.99 0.29 -10.87
N VAL A 72 -9.97 -0.99 -11.20
CA VAL A 72 -8.72 -1.70 -11.51
C VAL A 72 -7.98 -1.09 -12.71
N ASP A 73 -8.70 -0.49 -13.64
CA ASP A 73 -8.09 0.15 -14.82
C ASP A 73 -7.35 1.45 -14.48
N ARG A 74 -7.46 1.94 -13.24
CA ARG A 74 -6.66 3.07 -12.77
C ARG A 74 -5.25 2.64 -12.34
N LEU A 75 -5.02 1.34 -12.12
CA LEU A 75 -3.68 0.85 -11.79
C LEU A 75 -2.80 0.89 -13.04
N GLY A 76 -1.62 1.46 -12.89
CA GLY A 76 -0.60 1.48 -13.92
C GLY A 76 0.46 0.42 -13.68
N ARG A 77 1.68 0.73 -14.10
CA ARG A 77 2.78 -0.23 -14.00
C ARG A 77 3.24 -0.44 -12.57
N SER A 78 3.76 -1.64 -12.31
CA SER A 78 4.44 -1.97 -11.08
C SER A 78 5.80 -1.28 -11.02
N ILE A 79 6.15 -0.71 -9.88
CA ILE A 79 7.45 -0.06 -9.68
C ILE A 79 8.29 -0.77 -8.63
N GLY A 80 7.71 -1.67 -7.85
CA GLY A 80 8.44 -2.42 -6.84
C GLY A 80 7.54 -3.23 -5.95
N PHE A 81 8.15 -3.78 -4.89
CA PHE A 81 7.46 -4.66 -3.95
C PHE A 81 7.88 -4.32 -2.53
N LEU A 82 7.04 -4.66 -1.57
CA LEU A 82 7.41 -4.59 -0.16
C LEU A 82 8.41 -5.69 0.17
N THR A 83 9.26 -5.44 1.16
CA THR A 83 10.14 -6.47 1.74
C THR A 83 9.36 -7.29 2.77
N PRO A 84 9.88 -8.47 3.17
CA PRO A 84 9.23 -9.25 4.24
C PRO A 84 9.04 -8.48 5.54
N ASP A 85 10.01 -7.67 5.94
CA ASP A 85 9.90 -6.84 7.15
C ASP A 85 8.84 -5.78 7.00
N GLN A 86 8.70 -5.20 5.80
CA GLN A 86 7.67 -4.22 5.52
C GLN A 86 6.28 -4.84 5.50
N GLU A 87 6.14 -6.10 5.07
CA GLU A 87 4.87 -6.82 5.17
C GLU A 87 4.43 -6.97 6.62
N LYS A 88 5.35 -7.30 7.51
CA LYS A 88 5.06 -7.38 8.94
C LYS A 88 4.69 -6.03 9.52
N ALA A 89 5.43 -4.99 9.13
CA ALA A 89 5.14 -3.62 9.55
C ALA A 89 3.77 -3.17 9.05
N LEU A 90 3.39 -3.57 7.83
CA LEU A 90 2.08 -3.26 7.26
C LEU A 90 0.96 -3.86 8.10
N ALA A 91 1.11 -5.13 8.49
CA ALA A 91 0.11 -5.80 9.31
C ALA A 91 -0.08 -5.09 10.65
N ARG A 92 1.03 -4.72 11.31
CA ARG A 92 0.96 -3.99 12.58
C ARG A 92 0.33 -2.62 12.43
N ALA A 93 0.71 -1.90 11.37
CA ALA A 93 0.16 -0.57 11.11
C ALA A 93 -1.32 -0.62 10.80
N PHE A 94 -1.78 -1.67 10.12
CA PHE A 94 -3.20 -1.88 9.84
C PHE A 94 -3.99 -2.05 11.13
N VAL A 95 -3.49 -2.87 12.06
CA VAL A 95 -4.12 -3.06 13.36
C VAL A 95 -4.23 -1.72 14.10
N MET A 96 -3.17 -0.92 14.05
CA MET A 96 -3.13 0.39 14.75
C MET A 96 -4.04 1.41 14.07
N ALA A 97 -4.05 1.44 12.74
CA ALA A 97 -4.84 2.45 11.99
C ALA A 97 -6.34 2.30 12.25
N TYR A 98 -6.82 1.07 12.43
CA TYR A 98 -8.25 0.76 12.55
C TYR A 98 -8.61 0.18 13.91
N ASP A 99 -7.69 0.25 14.87
CA ASP A 99 -7.90 -0.19 16.24
C ASP A 99 -8.48 -1.62 16.31
N LEU A 100 -7.86 -2.52 15.57
CA LEU A 100 -8.34 -3.89 15.45
C LEU A 100 -7.89 -4.74 16.64
N GLU A 101 -8.76 -5.66 17.07
CA GLU A 101 -8.39 -6.73 17.98
C GLU A 101 -8.31 -8.02 17.19
N LEU A 102 -7.13 -8.68 17.25
CA LEU A 102 -6.97 -9.95 16.57
C LEU A 102 -7.55 -11.07 17.42
N PRO A 103 -8.35 -11.96 16.85
CA PRO A 103 -8.83 -13.13 17.58
C PRO A 103 -7.66 -14.06 17.91
N VAL A 104 -7.65 -14.60 19.11
CA VAL A 104 -6.62 -15.53 19.57
C VAL A 104 -7.23 -16.89 19.91
#